data_f4ebc06a55190d60d7f8fc31852fef7a
#
_entry.id   f4ebc06a55190d60d7f8fc31852fef7a
#
_cell.length_a   1.000
_cell.length_b   1.000
_cell.length_c   1.000
_cell.angle_alpha   90.00
_cell.angle_beta   90.00
_cell.angle_gamma   90.00
#
_symmetry.space_group_name_H-M   'P 1'
#
loop_
_entity.id
_entity.type
_entity.pdbx_description
1 polymer ?
#
loop_
_entity_poly.entity_id
_entity_poly.type
_entity_poly.pdbx_seq_one_letter_code
_entity_poly.pdbx_strand_id
1 'polypeptide(L)'
;MRLTTKGRYAVTAILDLAIHNDQGPISLAEISARQSISLSYLEQLFASLRRKGLVASTRGPGGGYSLNSPADEISIADVISAVDEKLDTMKCGGSADCQNNSRCLTHDLWCDLSSQIQSFLSEITLGNLMTRNGVKDVANRQDKAVQHALLQQTAGNFGSGLLGEKAK
;
A
#
# COMPACT_ATOMS: atom_id res chain seq x y z
N MET A 1 12.77 5.67 -15.87
CA MET A 1 12.29 5.50 -14.50
C MET A 1 10.88 4.95 -14.52
N ARG A 2 10.63 3.79 -13.92
CA ARG A 2 9.28 3.25 -13.70
C ARG A 2 9.20 2.90 -12.23
N LEU A 3 8.43 3.64 -11.46
CA LEU A 3 7.95 3.13 -10.18
C LEU A 3 7.10 1.91 -10.51
N THR A 4 7.52 0.72 -10.05
CA THR A 4 6.84 -0.52 -10.43
C THR A 4 5.47 -0.60 -9.76
N THR A 5 4.66 -1.53 -10.21
CA THR A 5 3.38 -1.86 -9.57
C THR A 5 3.58 -2.21 -8.08
N LYS A 6 4.73 -2.81 -7.72
CA LYS A 6 5.05 -3.22 -6.36
C LYS A 6 5.13 -2.04 -5.40
N GLY A 7 5.93 -1.01 -5.71
CA GLY A 7 6.05 0.19 -4.88
C GLY A 7 4.73 0.97 -4.82
N ARG A 8 4.05 1.14 -5.94
CA ARG A 8 2.75 1.85 -5.97
C ARG A 8 1.70 1.15 -5.11
N TYR A 9 1.57 -0.17 -5.21
CA TYR A 9 0.61 -0.92 -4.41
C TYR A 9 1.00 -0.99 -2.93
N ALA A 10 2.30 -1.03 -2.60
CA ALA A 10 2.75 -0.94 -1.21
C ALA A 10 2.33 0.38 -0.57
N VAL A 11 2.56 1.51 -1.26
CA VAL A 11 2.12 2.83 -0.78
C VAL A 11 0.61 2.91 -0.65
N THR A 12 -0.15 2.42 -1.65
CA THR A 12 -1.62 2.40 -1.59
C THR A 12 -2.12 1.58 -0.39
N ALA A 13 -1.59 0.38 -0.21
CA ALA A 13 -2.06 -0.54 0.84
C ALA A 13 -1.69 -0.08 2.26
N ILE A 14 -0.49 0.47 2.46
CA ILE A 14 -0.11 1.00 3.79
C ILE A 14 -0.81 2.33 4.09
N LEU A 15 -1.14 3.14 3.09
CA LEU A 15 -1.95 4.34 3.28
C LEU A 15 -3.39 3.98 3.65
N ASP A 16 -3.97 2.97 3.02
CA ASP A 16 -5.28 2.42 3.41
C ASP A 16 -5.28 1.92 4.86
N LEU A 17 -4.24 1.17 5.24
CA LEU A 17 -4.04 0.75 6.64
C LEU A 17 -3.96 1.96 7.58
N ALA A 18 -3.19 2.99 7.23
CA ALA A 18 -3.01 4.19 8.05
C ALA A 18 -4.33 4.94 8.29
N ILE A 19 -5.16 5.08 7.26
CA ILE A 19 -6.46 5.75 7.33
C ILE A 19 -7.42 5.03 8.30
N HIS A 20 -7.36 3.71 8.37
CA HIS A 20 -8.26 2.89 9.19
C HIS A 20 -7.63 2.41 10.52
N ASN A 21 -6.39 2.78 10.81
CA ASN A 21 -5.63 2.27 11.96
C ASN A 21 -6.30 2.54 13.32
N ASP A 22 -7.11 3.58 13.42
CA ASP A 22 -7.83 3.92 14.67
C ASP A 22 -8.96 2.93 15.00
N GLN A 23 -9.36 2.10 14.06
CA GLN A 23 -10.38 1.06 14.23
C GLN A 23 -9.83 -0.25 14.83
N GLY A 24 -8.52 -0.30 15.06
CA GLY A 24 -7.79 -1.50 15.48
C GLY A 24 -7.07 -2.18 14.32
N PRO A 25 -6.58 -3.41 14.49
CA PRO A 25 -5.88 -4.13 13.44
C PRO A 25 -6.77 -4.38 12.21
N ILE A 26 -6.28 -4.05 11.02
CA ILE A 26 -7.01 -4.17 9.75
C ILE A 26 -6.56 -5.45 9.02
N SER A 27 -7.49 -6.24 8.54
CA SER A 27 -7.20 -7.44 7.77
C SER A 27 -6.81 -7.12 6.33
N LEU A 28 -5.96 -7.95 5.71
CA LEU A 28 -5.61 -7.80 4.29
C LEU A 28 -6.81 -8.00 3.36
N ALA A 29 -7.84 -8.74 3.82
CA ALA A 29 -9.08 -8.93 3.05
C ALA A 29 -9.85 -7.61 2.93
N GLU A 30 -9.90 -6.79 3.99
CA GLU A 30 -10.53 -5.47 3.97
C GLU A 30 -9.78 -4.53 3.02
N ILE A 31 -8.44 -4.50 3.10
CA ILE A 31 -7.61 -3.71 2.17
C ILE A 31 -7.82 -4.18 0.72
N SER A 32 -7.86 -5.50 0.49
CA SER A 32 -8.13 -6.09 -0.82
C SER A 32 -9.47 -5.64 -1.39
N ALA A 33 -10.51 -5.65 -0.57
CA ALA A 33 -11.86 -5.23 -0.96
C ALA A 33 -11.91 -3.73 -1.33
N ARG A 34 -11.26 -2.86 -0.55
CA ARG A 34 -11.24 -1.42 -0.82
C ARG A 34 -10.35 -1.05 -2.01
N GLN A 35 -9.17 -1.65 -2.13
CA GLN A 35 -8.15 -1.23 -3.10
C GLN A 35 -8.11 -2.08 -4.39
N SER A 36 -8.91 -3.15 -4.47
CA SER A 36 -8.92 -4.08 -5.61
C SER A 36 -7.52 -4.67 -5.91
N ILE A 37 -6.74 -4.93 -4.86
CA ILE A 37 -5.44 -5.60 -4.93
C ILE A 37 -5.64 -7.04 -4.44
N SER A 38 -5.11 -8.04 -5.15
CA SER A 38 -5.28 -9.43 -4.74
C SER A 38 -4.69 -9.72 -3.36
N LEU A 39 -5.39 -10.56 -2.57
CA LEU A 39 -4.99 -10.90 -1.21
C LEU A 39 -3.58 -11.49 -1.17
N SER A 40 -3.27 -12.42 -2.08
CA SER A 40 -1.95 -13.06 -2.16
C SER A 40 -0.81 -12.06 -2.44
N TYR A 41 -1.10 -11.01 -3.20
CA TYR A 41 -0.13 -9.97 -3.46
C TYR A 41 0.06 -9.05 -2.24
N LEU A 42 -1.03 -8.70 -1.55
CA LEU A 42 -0.96 -7.97 -0.28
C LEU A 42 -0.17 -8.74 0.78
N GLU A 43 -0.33 -10.07 0.88
CA GLU A 43 0.46 -10.90 1.79
C GLU A 43 1.96 -10.76 1.55
N GLN A 44 2.39 -10.77 0.29
CA GLN A 44 3.81 -10.57 -0.07
C GLN A 44 4.31 -9.18 0.30
N LEU A 45 3.53 -8.13 0.01
CA LEU A 45 3.86 -6.74 0.34
C LEU A 45 3.96 -6.55 1.86
N PHE A 46 2.97 -7.02 2.61
CA PHE A 46 2.92 -6.86 4.06
C PHE A 46 3.97 -7.71 4.78
N ALA A 47 4.36 -8.87 4.24
CA ALA A 47 5.51 -9.61 4.73
C ALA A 47 6.81 -8.79 4.64
N SER A 48 7.00 -8.05 3.55
CA SER A 48 8.15 -7.16 3.38
C SER A 48 8.08 -5.92 4.28
N LEU A 49 6.93 -5.25 4.35
CA LEU A 49 6.70 -4.11 5.24
C LEU A 49 6.91 -4.47 6.72
N ARG A 50 6.43 -5.65 7.15
CA ARG A 50 6.64 -6.16 8.51
C ARG A 50 8.10 -6.45 8.80
N ARG A 51 8.82 -7.08 7.87
CA ARG A 51 10.25 -7.38 7.99
C ARG A 51 11.10 -6.12 8.16
N LYS A 52 10.66 -5.01 7.56
CA LYS A 52 11.27 -3.68 7.70
C LYS A 52 10.74 -2.89 8.92
N GLY A 53 9.82 -3.46 9.69
CA GLY A 53 9.31 -2.84 10.90
C GLY A 53 8.31 -1.71 10.70
N LEU A 54 7.75 -1.52 9.49
CA LEU A 54 6.77 -0.47 9.22
C LEU A 54 5.37 -0.85 9.72
N VAL A 55 5.06 -2.15 9.76
CA VAL A 55 3.79 -2.67 10.25
C VAL A 55 4.01 -3.81 11.24
N ALA A 56 3.09 -3.95 12.19
CA ALA A 56 2.96 -5.07 13.11
C ALA A 56 1.77 -5.96 12.71
N SER A 57 1.79 -7.23 13.09
CA SER A 57 0.68 -8.16 12.86
C SER A 57 0.16 -8.75 14.16
N THR A 58 -1.17 -8.76 14.34
CA THR A 58 -1.87 -9.37 15.47
C THR A 58 -2.62 -10.62 15.00
N ARG A 59 -2.46 -11.74 15.70
CA ARG A 59 -3.10 -13.02 15.39
C ARG A 59 -4.43 -13.16 16.14
N GLY A 60 -5.33 -14.00 15.60
CA GLY A 60 -6.60 -14.39 16.24
C GLY A 60 -7.83 -13.72 15.64
N PRO A 61 -9.01 -13.98 16.20
CA PRO A 61 -10.26 -13.31 15.82
C PRO A 61 -10.11 -11.79 16.00
N GLY A 62 -10.41 -11.00 14.95
CA GLY A 62 -10.16 -9.56 14.96
C GLY A 62 -8.69 -9.17 14.80
N GLY A 63 -7.83 -10.13 14.41
CA GLY A 63 -6.43 -9.86 14.07
C GLY A 63 -6.27 -9.23 12.69
N GLY A 64 -5.08 -8.74 12.44
CA GLY A 64 -4.75 -8.03 11.21
C GLY A 64 -3.41 -7.34 11.30
N TYR A 65 -3.27 -6.24 10.61
CA TYR A 65 -2.08 -5.40 10.62
C TYR A 65 -2.38 -4.02 11.19
N SER A 66 -1.40 -3.43 11.84
CA SER A 66 -1.40 -2.05 12.32
C SER A 66 -0.07 -1.37 11.95
N LEU A 67 -0.03 -0.06 11.95
CA LEU A 67 1.24 0.66 11.85
C LEU A 67 2.10 0.40 13.09
N ASN A 68 3.41 0.29 12.91
CA ASN A 68 4.37 0.10 14.00
C ASN A 68 4.90 1.42 14.58
N SER A 69 4.69 2.52 13.86
CA SER A 69 5.03 3.88 14.22
C SER A 69 3.92 4.84 13.81
N PRO A 70 3.87 6.06 14.36
CA PRO A 70 2.93 7.09 13.91
C PRO A 70 3.01 7.34 12.40
N ALA A 71 1.88 7.61 11.76
CA ALA A 71 1.82 7.85 10.33
C ALA A 71 2.70 9.02 9.87
N ASP A 72 2.92 10.01 10.74
CA ASP A 72 3.79 11.17 10.48
C ASP A 72 5.28 10.84 10.49
N GLU A 73 5.68 9.68 10.99
CA GLU A 73 7.07 9.21 11.04
C GLU A 73 7.42 8.25 9.89
N ILE A 74 6.43 7.77 9.14
CA ILE A 74 6.65 6.83 8.04
C ILE A 74 6.66 7.59 6.72
N SER A 75 7.82 7.69 6.08
CA SER A 75 7.96 8.35 4.78
C SER A 75 7.56 7.43 3.62
N ILE A 76 7.18 8.03 2.49
CA ILE A 76 6.91 7.27 1.27
C ILE A 76 8.17 6.57 0.74
N ALA A 77 9.34 7.17 0.94
CA ALA A 77 10.63 6.55 0.59
C ALA A 77 10.88 5.26 1.39
N ASP A 78 10.56 5.24 2.70
CA ASP A 78 10.67 4.04 3.53
C ASP A 78 9.77 2.91 3.05
N VAL A 79 8.52 3.23 2.69
CA VAL A 79 7.55 2.25 2.19
C VAL A 79 8.06 1.62 0.89
N ILE A 80 8.52 2.42 -0.06
CA ILE A 80 9.02 1.94 -1.35
C ILE A 80 10.28 1.10 -1.15
N SER A 81 11.21 1.56 -0.32
CA SER A 81 12.43 0.83 0.02
C SER A 81 12.14 -0.51 0.73
N ALA A 82 11.08 -0.56 1.56
CA ALA A 82 10.71 -1.78 2.29
C ALA A 82 10.28 -2.94 1.39
N VAL A 83 9.81 -2.66 0.18
CA VAL A 83 9.45 -3.69 -0.80
C VAL A 83 10.56 -3.97 -1.82
N ASP A 84 11.81 -3.63 -1.47
CA ASP A 84 13.01 -3.84 -2.28
C ASP A 84 12.94 -3.15 -3.66
N GLU A 85 12.26 -2.02 -3.74
CA GLU A 85 12.23 -1.21 -4.93
C GLU A 85 13.25 -0.07 -4.84
N LYS A 86 14.17 -0.03 -5.79
CA LYS A 86 15.17 1.04 -5.86
C LYS A 86 14.58 2.28 -6.53
N LEU A 87 14.66 3.40 -5.84
CA LEU A 87 14.30 4.72 -6.36
C LEU A 87 15.44 5.31 -7.21
N ASP A 88 16.14 4.45 -7.93
CA ASP A 88 17.33 4.82 -8.69
C ASP A 88 16.98 4.95 -10.18
N THR A 89 17.42 6.03 -10.79
CA THR A 89 17.28 6.28 -12.23
C THR A 89 18.51 5.83 -13.02
N MET A 90 19.58 5.40 -12.32
CA MET A 90 20.85 5.04 -12.89
C MET A 90 20.97 3.54 -13.17
N LYS A 91 21.50 3.16 -14.32
CA LYS A 91 21.83 1.76 -14.63
C LYS A 91 22.99 1.24 -13.78
N CYS A 92 23.95 2.09 -13.43
CA CYS A 92 25.13 1.75 -12.64
C CYS A 92 24.90 1.79 -11.13
N GLY A 93 23.70 2.19 -10.64
CA GLY A 93 23.41 2.30 -9.22
C GLY A 93 24.38 3.22 -8.45
N GLY A 94 24.97 4.23 -9.12
CA GLY A 94 25.91 5.18 -8.51
C GLY A 94 27.39 4.76 -8.54
N SER A 95 27.72 3.57 -9.04
CA SER A 95 29.11 3.05 -9.08
C SER A 95 30.01 3.74 -10.11
N ALA A 96 29.45 4.63 -10.93
CA ALA A 96 30.16 5.41 -11.95
C ALA A 96 30.85 4.54 -13.05
N ASP A 97 30.35 3.32 -13.27
CA ASP A 97 30.82 2.36 -14.27
C ASP A 97 29.89 2.22 -15.50
N CYS A 98 29.09 3.24 -15.76
CA CYS A 98 28.00 3.22 -16.75
C CYS A 98 28.46 3.01 -18.18
N GLN A 99 29.73 3.28 -18.52
CA GLN A 99 30.31 3.13 -19.86
C GLN A 99 31.75 2.60 -19.77
N ASN A 100 31.97 1.34 -20.13
CA ASN A 100 33.30 0.70 -20.15
C ASN A 100 34.10 0.94 -18.85
N ASN A 101 33.49 0.71 -17.68
CA ASN A 101 34.06 0.96 -16.34
C ASN A 101 34.44 2.44 -16.10
N SER A 102 33.80 3.36 -16.78
CA SER A 102 34.00 4.82 -16.63
C SER A 102 32.67 5.53 -16.52
N ARG A 103 32.69 6.76 -16.04
CA ARG A 103 31.49 7.62 -15.98
C ARG A 103 31.00 7.94 -17.39
N CYS A 104 29.70 7.84 -17.62
CA CYS A 104 29.09 8.32 -18.85
C CYS A 104 28.89 9.84 -18.82
N LEU A 105 28.67 10.43 -19.98
CA LEU A 105 28.51 11.88 -20.15
C LEU A 105 27.40 12.50 -19.30
N THR A 106 26.35 11.72 -19.01
CA THR A 106 25.15 12.17 -18.27
C THR A 106 25.07 11.59 -16.85
N HIS A 107 26.17 11.05 -16.32
CA HIS A 107 26.17 10.39 -15.01
C HIS A 107 25.66 11.32 -13.91
N ASP A 108 26.19 12.54 -13.83
CA ASP A 108 25.84 13.50 -12.77
C ASP A 108 24.37 13.90 -12.84
N LEU A 109 23.84 14.14 -14.05
CA LEU A 109 22.42 14.45 -14.22
C LEU A 109 21.51 13.38 -13.62
N TRP A 110 21.84 12.10 -13.84
CA TRP A 110 21.02 11.00 -13.31
C TRP A 110 21.22 10.78 -11.81
N CYS A 111 22.42 11.08 -11.29
CA CYS A 111 22.67 11.11 -9.83
C CYS A 111 21.83 12.19 -9.16
N ASP A 112 21.83 13.40 -9.69
CA ASP A 112 21.08 14.53 -9.15
C ASP A 112 19.57 14.24 -9.17
N LEU A 113 19.06 13.70 -10.28
CA LEU A 113 17.65 13.33 -10.40
C LEU A 113 17.26 12.25 -9.37
N SER A 114 18.09 11.21 -9.19
CA SER A 114 17.84 10.16 -8.21
C SER A 114 17.80 10.73 -6.79
N SER A 115 18.74 11.64 -6.47
CA SER A 115 18.80 12.30 -5.18
C SER A 115 17.57 13.20 -4.93
N GLN A 116 17.12 13.94 -5.93
CA GLN A 116 15.92 14.79 -5.83
C GLN A 116 14.65 13.94 -5.59
N ILE A 117 14.51 12.82 -6.30
CA ILE A 117 13.39 11.91 -6.11
C ILE A 117 13.40 11.31 -4.70
N GLN A 118 14.57 10.86 -4.23
CA GLN A 118 14.72 10.30 -2.89
C GLN A 118 14.36 11.35 -1.82
N SER A 119 14.90 12.56 -1.92
CA SER A 119 14.59 13.66 -1.00
C SER A 119 13.11 13.99 -0.98
N PHE A 120 12.50 14.18 -2.15
CA PHE A 120 11.07 14.48 -2.28
C PHE A 120 10.18 13.41 -1.61
N LEU A 121 10.47 12.13 -1.81
CA LEU A 121 9.68 11.05 -1.23
C LEU A 121 9.97 10.83 0.25
N SER A 122 11.14 11.22 0.73
CA SER A 122 11.48 11.18 2.17
C SER A 122 10.79 12.28 2.98
N GLU A 123 10.47 13.41 2.35
CA GLU A 123 9.77 14.52 2.99
C GLU A 123 8.26 14.28 3.10
N ILE A 124 7.70 13.37 2.29
CA ILE A 124 6.26 13.05 2.31
C ILE A 124 6.02 11.86 3.23
N THR A 125 5.22 12.05 4.27
CA THR A 125 4.81 11.00 5.21
C THR A 125 3.41 10.46 4.88
N LEU A 126 3.04 9.32 5.46
CA LEU A 126 1.67 8.81 5.42
C LEU A 126 0.70 9.82 6.02
N GLY A 127 1.05 10.45 7.16
CA GLY A 127 0.24 11.48 7.79
C GLY A 127 -0.02 12.67 6.87
N ASN A 128 1.00 13.16 6.14
CA ASN A 128 0.82 14.22 5.15
C ASN A 128 -0.17 13.80 4.04
N LEU A 129 -0.14 12.54 3.59
CA LEU A 129 -1.06 12.07 2.57
C LEU A 129 -2.50 11.95 3.10
N MET A 130 -2.68 11.47 4.33
CA MET A 130 -3.99 11.33 4.97
C MET A 130 -4.73 12.66 5.12
N THR A 131 -4.02 13.78 5.25
CA THR A 131 -4.64 15.12 5.37
C THR A 131 -5.16 15.68 4.05
N ARG A 132 -4.73 15.14 2.90
CA ARG A 132 -5.13 15.62 1.58
C ARG A 132 -6.61 15.35 1.32
N ASN A 133 -7.37 16.38 0.94
CA ASN A 133 -8.82 16.25 0.66
C ASN A 133 -9.12 15.15 -0.36
N GLY A 134 -8.37 15.08 -1.46
CA GLY A 134 -8.56 14.05 -2.48
C GLY A 134 -8.37 12.62 -1.96
N VAL A 135 -7.49 12.41 -0.97
CA VAL A 135 -7.31 11.09 -0.33
C VAL A 135 -8.51 10.74 0.54
N LYS A 136 -8.99 11.69 1.35
CA LYS A 136 -10.19 11.51 2.18
C LYS A 136 -11.44 11.20 1.36
N ASP A 137 -11.63 11.92 0.26
CA ASP A 137 -12.78 11.72 -0.63
C ASP A 137 -12.76 10.33 -1.28
N VAL A 138 -11.58 9.87 -1.70
CA VAL A 138 -11.41 8.53 -2.27
C VAL A 138 -11.67 7.45 -1.22
N ALA A 139 -11.10 7.57 -0.01
CA ALA A 139 -11.31 6.62 1.08
C ALA A 139 -12.80 6.49 1.43
N ASN A 140 -13.49 7.61 1.67
CA ASN A 140 -14.92 7.64 1.95
C ASN A 140 -15.77 6.97 0.85
N ARG A 141 -15.39 7.15 -0.42
CA ARG A 141 -16.08 6.50 -1.55
C ARG A 141 -15.86 5.00 -1.55
N GLN A 142 -14.63 4.54 -1.28
CA GLN A 142 -14.27 3.13 -1.23
C GLN A 142 -15.00 2.41 -0.09
N ASP A 143 -15.05 3.00 1.10
CA ASP A 143 -15.77 2.46 2.24
C ASP A 143 -17.26 2.28 1.96
N LYS A 144 -17.90 3.30 1.38
CA LYS A 144 -19.32 3.21 0.96
C LYS A 144 -19.56 2.11 -0.06
N ALA A 145 -18.64 1.92 -1.01
CA ALA A 145 -18.76 0.88 -2.03
C ALA A 145 -18.67 -0.53 -1.40
N VAL A 146 -17.75 -0.75 -0.47
CA VAL A 146 -17.61 -2.03 0.26
C VAL A 146 -18.84 -2.29 1.12
N GLN A 147 -19.33 -1.30 1.87
CA GLN A 147 -20.55 -1.43 2.67
C GLN A 147 -21.77 -1.79 1.82
N HIS A 148 -21.93 -1.13 0.67
CA HIS A 148 -23.04 -1.43 -0.25
C HIS A 148 -22.96 -2.86 -0.81
N ALA A 149 -21.77 -3.32 -1.18
CA ALA A 149 -21.56 -4.70 -1.66
C ALA A 149 -21.90 -5.74 -0.57
N LEU A 150 -21.52 -5.50 0.67
CA LEU A 150 -21.86 -6.38 1.80
C LEU A 150 -23.38 -6.46 2.04
N LEU A 151 -24.08 -5.32 2.01
CA LEU A 151 -25.55 -5.28 2.17
C LEU A 151 -26.27 -6.04 1.05
N GLN A 152 -25.80 -5.97 -0.18
CA GLN A 152 -26.39 -6.73 -1.29
C GLN A 152 -26.18 -8.24 -1.14
N GLN A 153 -25.03 -8.69 -0.65
CA GLN A 153 -24.75 -10.10 -0.40
C GLN A 153 -25.64 -10.68 0.73
N THR A 154 -25.86 -9.90 1.79
CA THR A 154 -26.74 -10.33 2.89
C THR A 154 -28.21 -10.37 2.46
N ALA A 155 -28.68 -9.42 1.67
CA ALA A 155 -30.05 -9.41 1.13
C ALA A 155 -30.33 -10.57 0.15
N GLY A 156 -29.34 -10.91 -0.70
CA GLY A 156 -29.46 -12.03 -1.64
C GLY A 156 -29.53 -13.41 -0.96
N ASN A 157 -28.90 -13.58 0.20
CA ASN A 157 -28.89 -14.84 0.95
C ASN A 157 -30.23 -15.11 1.71
N PHE A 158 -31.00 -14.06 1.99
CA PHE A 158 -32.33 -14.21 2.62
C PHE A 158 -33.44 -14.61 1.63
N GLY A 159 -33.23 -14.36 0.33
CA GLY A 159 -34.22 -14.67 -0.71
C GLY A 159 -34.27 -16.14 -1.18
N SER A 160 -33.21 -16.91 -0.98
CA SER A 160 -33.12 -18.31 -1.46
C SER A 160 -33.59 -19.37 -0.45
N GLY A 161 -33.96 -18.98 0.77
CA GLY A 161 -34.39 -19.91 1.83
C GLY A 161 -35.89 -20.18 1.92
N LEU A 162 -36.75 -19.54 1.11
CA LEU A 162 -38.22 -19.60 1.27
C LEU A 162 -38.97 -20.34 0.15
N LEU A 163 -38.31 -21.03 -0.77
CA LEU A 163 -38.97 -21.77 -1.86
C LEU A 163 -38.76 -23.29 -1.82
N GLY A 164 -38.53 -23.87 -0.65
CA GLY A 164 -38.22 -25.29 -0.48
C GLY A 164 -39.16 -26.08 0.45
N GLU A 165 -40.44 -25.71 0.58
CA GLU A 165 -41.36 -26.60 1.31
C GLU A 165 -42.84 -26.43 0.89
N LYS A 166 -43.21 -27.04 -0.22
CA LYS A 166 -44.60 -27.53 -0.48
C LYS A 166 -44.62 -28.43 -1.69
N ALA A 167 -44.44 -29.73 -1.48
CA ALA A 167 -45.07 -30.77 -2.30
C ALA A 167 -44.93 -32.15 -1.60
N LYS A 168 -45.85 -32.48 -0.68
CA LYS A 168 -46.44 -33.82 -0.62
C LYS A 168 -47.65 -33.82 0.28
#